data_a800e71479caa59d1d91a8807ed9ca35
#
_entry.id   a800e71479caa59d1d91a8807ed9ca35
#
_cell.length_a   1.000
_cell.length_b   1.000
_cell.length_c   1.000
_cell.angle_alpha   90.00
_cell.angle_beta   90.00
_cell.angle_gamma   90.00
#
_symmetry.space_group_name_H-M   'P 1'
#
loop_
_entity.id
_entity.type
_entity.pdbx_description
1 polymer ?
#
loop_
_entity_poly.entity_id
_entity_poly.type
_entity_poly.pdbx_seq_one_letter_code
_entity_poly.pdbx_strand_id
1 'polypeptide(L)'
;MSIFSFFNKTTKTGLDSTVDSTEVIEGESAQTETKADVFTTLSISPDWKISKEQEYVLKFLSNDLPPLKADQLSLSGIDIEEEKRTGNWNVQAFFRSSLERPMTLGKAELLLLNGDGKVLAAQEFDLSQLGAIPALANRPWVFKFDKKSITAEEVPVENWTLAFNVQSLVPHSLDLDAAWDEALPEEQKNALNSIVKNLPALNPREVNITGFQSKLTKEGNLAASVFIRNGHTQHIQLEKLPLEVLDATGKQIVTGSFNLDNLLVKANTSKPWTFIFPKEMLKIEEPDLSRWTARVPK
;
A
#
# COMPACT_ATOMS: atom_id res chain seq x y z
N MET A 1 -16.49 19.93 -12.29
CA MET A 1 -15.70 21.18 -12.28
C MET A 1 -14.56 21.01 -13.26
N SER A 2 -14.25 22.03 -14.04
CA SER A 2 -13.15 21.96 -15.00
C SER A 2 -11.83 21.96 -14.23
N ILE A 3 -10.91 21.05 -14.55
CA ILE A 3 -9.50 21.02 -14.07
C ILE A 3 -8.82 22.38 -14.28
N PHE A 4 -9.42 23.25 -15.11
CA PHE A 4 -8.92 24.55 -15.54
C PHE A 4 -9.03 25.69 -14.51
N SER A 5 -9.67 25.50 -13.34
CA SER A 5 -9.66 26.49 -12.26
C SER A 5 -8.45 26.39 -11.35
N PHE A 6 -7.66 25.33 -11.51
CA PHE A 6 -6.44 25.08 -10.75
C PHE A 6 -5.21 25.72 -11.40
N PHE A 7 -4.09 25.76 -10.71
CA PHE A 7 -2.81 26.27 -11.20
C PHE A 7 -2.76 27.78 -11.47
N ASN A 8 -3.34 28.56 -10.55
CA ASN A 8 -3.32 30.02 -10.64
C ASN A 8 -2.29 30.67 -9.69
N LYS A 9 -1.69 29.89 -8.78
CA LYS A 9 -0.70 30.37 -7.82
C LYS A 9 0.71 30.23 -8.39
N THR A 10 1.54 31.25 -8.18
CA THR A 10 2.95 31.30 -8.61
C THR A 10 3.94 30.83 -7.53
N THR A 11 3.44 30.47 -6.35
CA THR A 11 4.24 29.98 -5.21
C THR A 11 3.75 28.61 -4.80
N LYS A 12 4.70 27.71 -4.55
CA LYS A 12 4.43 26.37 -4.02
C LYS A 12 4.26 26.45 -2.50
N THR A 13 3.30 25.70 -1.96
CA THR A 13 3.11 25.50 -0.51
C THR A 13 3.53 24.11 -0.05
N GLY A 14 3.65 23.15 -1.00
CA GLY A 14 4.07 21.79 -0.72
C GLY A 14 5.57 21.56 -0.95
N LEU A 15 6.08 20.55 -0.28
CA LEU A 15 7.45 20.05 -0.40
C LEU A 15 7.55 18.98 -1.48
N ASP A 16 8.78 18.63 -1.83
CA ASP A 16 9.09 17.57 -2.78
C ASP A 16 9.27 16.23 -2.06
N SER A 17 8.68 15.18 -2.59
CA SER A 17 8.92 13.80 -2.20
C SER A 17 9.56 13.06 -3.37
N THR A 18 10.65 12.35 -3.11
CA THR A 18 11.40 11.66 -4.15
C THR A 18 11.65 10.21 -3.75
N VAL A 19 11.48 9.30 -4.70
CA VAL A 19 11.70 7.86 -4.52
C VAL A 19 12.53 7.35 -5.70
N ASP A 20 13.24 6.24 -5.52
CA ASP A 20 13.87 5.55 -6.64
C ASP A 20 12.79 4.90 -7.51
N SER A 21 12.97 4.92 -8.83
CA SER A 21 11.98 4.39 -9.75
C SER A 21 11.79 2.88 -9.60
N THR A 22 12.81 2.14 -9.17
CA THR A 22 12.73 0.70 -8.89
C THR A 22 11.78 0.40 -7.73
N GLU A 23 11.73 1.25 -6.70
CA GLU A 23 10.80 1.11 -5.59
C GLU A 23 9.34 1.23 -6.03
N VAL A 24 9.05 2.10 -7.00
CA VAL A 24 7.69 2.36 -7.50
C VAL A 24 7.29 1.38 -8.60
N ILE A 25 8.23 0.98 -9.47
CA ILE A 25 7.95 0.14 -10.65
C ILE A 25 8.12 -1.35 -10.34
N GLU A 26 9.12 -1.71 -9.57
CA GLU A 26 9.54 -3.10 -9.33
C GLU A 26 9.35 -3.55 -7.87
N GLY A 27 9.15 -2.62 -6.94
CA GLY A 27 8.98 -2.92 -5.50
C GLY A 27 10.28 -3.37 -4.81
N GLU A 28 11.44 -3.09 -5.41
CA GLU A 28 12.75 -3.44 -4.86
C GLU A 28 13.44 -2.24 -4.22
N SER A 29 14.22 -2.47 -3.15
CA SER A 29 14.96 -1.42 -2.46
C SER A 29 16.10 -0.87 -3.32
N ALA A 30 16.23 0.46 -3.38
CA ALA A 30 17.26 1.15 -4.15
C ALA A 30 18.67 0.86 -3.64
N GLN A 31 19.63 0.70 -4.56
CA GLN A 31 21.06 0.71 -4.25
C GLN A 31 21.58 2.14 -4.23
N THR A 32 22.36 2.48 -3.22
CA THR A 32 22.90 3.83 -3.00
C THR A 32 24.13 4.06 -3.87
N GLU A 33 23.94 4.47 -5.13
CA GLU A 33 25.01 5.00 -5.96
C GLU A 33 24.90 6.52 -6.08
N THR A 34 26.05 7.20 -6.27
CA THR A 34 26.08 8.66 -6.50
C THR A 34 25.65 8.95 -7.94
N LYS A 35 24.36 9.25 -8.13
CA LYS A 35 23.77 9.51 -9.44
C LYS A 35 23.91 11.00 -9.83
N ALA A 36 24.02 11.27 -11.14
CA ALA A 36 24.09 12.62 -11.68
C ALA A 36 22.79 13.42 -11.50
N ASP A 37 22.89 14.75 -11.48
CA ASP A 37 21.74 15.63 -11.46
C ASP A 37 21.04 15.68 -12.81
N VAL A 38 19.72 15.60 -12.80
CA VAL A 38 18.85 15.55 -13.98
C VAL A 38 17.79 16.64 -13.88
N PHE A 39 17.73 17.50 -14.87
CA PHE A 39 16.69 18.53 -15.01
C PHE A 39 15.53 17.97 -15.82
N THR A 40 14.31 18.17 -15.32
CA THR A 40 13.09 17.73 -15.99
C THR A 40 12.41 18.88 -16.73
N THR A 41 11.73 18.57 -17.83
CA THR A 41 11.03 19.57 -18.66
C THR A 41 9.51 19.46 -18.50
N LEU A 42 8.81 20.60 -18.59
CA LEU A 42 7.35 20.62 -18.49
C LEU A 42 6.70 19.81 -19.63
N SER A 43 5.82 18.89 -19.26
CA SER A 43 5.00 18.11 -20.18
C SER A 43 3.52 18.24 -19.79
N ILE A 44 2.77 18.98 -20.57
CA ILE A 44 1.32 19.12 -20.38
C ILE A 44 0.61 17.95 -21.06
N SER A 45 -0.40 17.38 -20.40
CA SER A 45 -1.20 16.32 -21.01
C SER A 45 -1.86 16.80 -22.30
N PRO A 46 -1.82 16.05 -23.42
CA PRO A 46 -2.46 16.44 -24.68
C PRO A 46 -3.96 16.71 -24.56
N ASP A 47 -4.61 16.05 -23.59
CA ASP A 47 -6.06 16.20 -23.34
C ASP A 47 -6.41 17.47 -22.57
N TRP A 48 -5.40 18.19 -22.06
CA TRP A 48 -5.60 19.41 -21.28
C TRP A 48 -5.67 20.64 -22.18
N LYS A 49 -6.79 21.36 -22.09
CA LYS A 49 -6.95 22.69 -22.70
C LYS A 49 -6.72 23.73 -21.62
N ILE A 50 -5.50 24.23 -21.49
CA ILE A 50 -5.12 25.28 -20.54
C ILE A 50 -4.98 26.63 -21.24
N SER A 51 -5.16 27.73 -20.49
CA SER A 51 -4.91 29.08 -21.02
C SER A 51 -3.41 29.35 -21.13
N LYS A 52 -3.04 30.38 -21.89
CA LYS A 52 -1.63 30.79 -21.98
C LYS A 52 -1.08 31.25 -20.63
N GLU A 53 -1.91 31.92 -19.85
CA GLU A 53 -1.56 32.37 -18.49
C GLU A 53 -1.23 31.19 -17.60
N GLN A 54 -2.06 30.14 -17.61
CA GLN A 54 -1.81 28.91 -16.85
C GLN A 54 -0.54 28.19 -17.34
N GLU A 55 -0.31 28.16 -18.64
CA GLU A 55 0.92 27.59 -19.20
C GLU A 55 2.16 28.36 -18.70
N TYR A 56 2.11 29.70 -18.64
CA TYR A 56 3.20 30.51 -18.09
C TYR A 56 3.43 30.22 -16.61
N VAL A 57 2.38 30.13 -15.80
CA VAL A 57 2.49 29.78 -14.39
C VAL A 57 3.13 28.42 -14.22
N LEU A 58 2.68 27.39 -14.96
CA LEU A 58 3.24 26.06 -14.90
C LEU A 58 4.71 26.02 -15.34
N LYS A 59 5.08 26.77 -16.40
CA LYS A 59 6.47 26.91 -16.84
C LYS A 59 7.33 27.56 -15.77
N PHE A 60 6.85 28.62 -15.15
CA PHE A 60 7.56 29.31 -14.06
C PHE A 60 7.82 28.36 -12.89
N LEU A 61 6.79 27.70 -12.40
CA LEU A 61 6.89 26.71 -11.31
C LEU A 61 7.80 25.53 -11.68
N SER A 62 7.72 25.06 -12.93
CA SER A 62 8.56 23.96 -13.44
C SER A 62 10.05 24.30 -13.47
N ASN A 63 10.38 25.54 -13.86
CA ASN A 63 11.77 25.99 -13.94
C ASN A 63 12.42 26.20 -12.58
N ASP A 64 11.62 26.43 -11.55
CA ASP A 64 12.09 26.61 -10.16
C ASP A 64 12.25 25.27 -9.40
N LEU A 65 11.94 24.13 -10.04
CA LEU A 65 12.09 22.82 -9.41
C LEU A 65 13.57 22.41 -9.32
N PRO A 66 14.04 21.89 -8.17
CA PRO A 66 15.39 21.37 -8.03
C PRO A 66 15.61 20.17 -8.96
N PRO A 67 16.86 19.88 -9.39
CA PRO A 67 17.15 18.68 -10.16
C PRO A 67 16.80 17.41 -9.38
N LEU A 68 16.46 16.34 -10.08
CA LEU A 68 16.39 14.98 -9.55
C LEU A 68 17.73 14.28 -9.76
N LYS A 69 17.96 13.18 -9.04
CA LYS A 69 19.00 12.23 -9.44
C LYS A 69 18.47 11.32 -10.56
N ALA A 70 19.37 10.68 -11.31
CA ALA A 70 18.96 9.69 -12.31
C ALA A 70 18.11 8.59 -11.69
N ASP A 71 17.18 8.03 -12.46
CA ASP A 71 16.26 6.96 -12.08
C ASP A 71 15.33 7.26 -10.89
N GLN A 72 14.94 8.52 -10.73
CA GLN A 72 14.03 8.94 -9.67
C GLN A 72 12.66 9.34 -10.21
N LEU A 73 11.65 9.09 -9.37
CA LEU A 73 10.32 9.66 -9.48
C LEU A 73 10.09 10.62 -8.31
N SER A 74 9.37 11.70 -8.56
CA SER A 74 9.09 12.69 -7.53
C SER A 74 7.66 13.23 -7.66
N LEU A 75 7.07 13.57 -6.51
CA LEU A 75 5.86 14.35 -6.41
C LEU A 75 6.22 15.69 -5.78
N SER A 76 6.04 16.77 -6.52
CA SER A 76 6.37 18.13 -6.10
C SER A 76 5.09 18.91 -5.87
N GLY A 77 4.73 19.12 -4.60
CA GLY A 77 3.48 19.77 -4.20
C GLY A 77 3.41 21.22 -4.62
N ILE A 78 2.27 21.64 -5.19
CA ILE A 78 2.02 23.03 -5.60
C ILE A 78 1.07 23.70 -4.61
N ASP A 79 -0.17 23.19 -4.49
CA ASP A 79 -1.21 23.77 -3.64
C ASP A 79 -2.27 22.73 -3.28
N ILE A 80 -3.06 22.99 -2.24
CA ILE A 80 -4.22 22.19 -1.86
C ILE A 80 -5.44 23.07 -1.76
N GLU A 81 -6.54 22.65 -2.39
CA GLU A 81 -7.84 23.32 -2.29
C GLU A 81 -8.91 22.34 -1.79
N GLU A 82 -9.65 22.76 -0.77
CA GLU A 82 -10.83 22.02 -0.33
C GLU A 82 -12.04 22.35 -1.23
N GLU A 83 -12.69 21.31 -1.74
CA GLU A 83 -13.99 21.44 -2.40
C GLU A 83 -15.10 21.59 -1.34
N LYS A 84 -15.49 22.81 -1.03
CA LYS A 84 -16.44 23.15 0.06
C LYS A 84 -17.74 22.33 0.04
N ARG A 85 -18.20 21.88 -1.12
CA ARG A 85 -19.45 21.12 -1.26
C ARG A 85 -19.31 19.68 -0.83
N THR A 86 -18.17 19.04 -1.06
CA THR A 86 -17.93 17.60 -0.84
C THR A 86 -16.98 17.34 0.32
N GLY A 87 -16.18 18.35 0.70
CA GLY A 87 -15.07 18.20 1.64
C GLY A 87 -13.89 17.40 1.09
N ASN A 88 -13.85 17.16 -0.23
CA ASN A 88 -12.72 16.55 -0.89
C ASN A 88 -11.56 17.53 -1.00
N TRP A 89 -10.32 17.03 -0.99
CA TRP A 89 -9.14 17.86 -1.18
C TRP A 89 -8.55 17.64 -2.57
N ASN A 90 -8.35 18.73 -3.31
CA ASN A 90 -7.70 18.73 -4.61
C ASN A 90 -6.24 19.12 -4.42
N VAL A 91 -5.34 18.14 -4.44
CA VAL A 91 -3.90 18.34 -4.25
C VAL A 91 -3.27 18.52 -5.61
N GLN A 92 -2.76 19.70 -5.87
CA GLN A 92 -2.05 20.06 -7.10
C GLN A 92 -0.57 19.76 -6.93
N ALA A 93 0.01 18.98 -7.83
CA ALA A 93 1.43 18.62 -7.77
C ALA A 93 2.00 18.36 -9.17
N PHE A 94 3.31 18.48 -9.32
CA PHE A 94 4.02 17.89 -10.45
C PHE A 94 4.36 16.44 -10.15
N PHE A 95 3.97 15.54 -11.03
CA PHE A 95 4.62 14.24 -11.15
C PHE A 95 5.88 14.41 -11.98
N ARG A 96 7.03 13.99 -11.48
CA ARG A 96 8.33 14.16 -12.11
C ARG A 96 9.01 12.81 -12.33
N SER A 97 9.67 12.67 -13.46
CA SER A 97 10.46 11.48 -13.82
C SER A 97 11.81 11.89 -14.38
N SER A 98 12.89 11.38 -13.80
CA SER A 98 14.25 11.51 -14.34
C SER A 98 14.67 10.28 -15.17
N LEU A 99 13.74 9.40 -15.52
CA LEU A 99 14.01 8.29 -16.43
C LEU A 99 14.30 8.80 -17.85
N GLU A 100 15.28 8.21 -18.50
CA GLU A 100 15.66 8.51 -19.90
C GLU A 100 14.70 7.89 -20.93
N ARG A 101 13.65 7.22 -20.47
CA ARG A 101 12.61 6.58 -21.30
C ARG A 101 11.22 7.05 -20.90
N PRO A 102 10.27 7.07 -21.84
CA PRO A 102 8.87 7.28 -21.50
C PRO A 102 8.36 6.18 -20.56
N MET A 103 7.41 6.53 -19.69
CA MET A 103 6.81 5.59 -18.75
C MET A 103 5.31 5.81 -18.60
N THR A 104 4.62 4.76 -18.18
CA THR A 104 3.24 4.79 -17.69
C THR A 104 3.21 4.15 -16.31
N LEU A 105 2.31 4.63 -15.44
CA LEU A 105 2.11 4.07 -14.12
C LEU A 105 0.76 3.35 -14.05
N GLY A 106 0.68 2.35 -13.19
CA GLY A 106 -0.56 1.72 -12.78
C GLY A 106 -1.17 2.41 -11.56
N LYS A 107 -1.80 1.60 -10.72
CA LYS A 107 -2.34 2.08 -9.45
C LYS A 107 -1.25 2.22 -8.41
N ALA A 108 -1.34 3.27 -7.58
CA ALA A 108 -0.46 3.47 -6.44
C ALA A 108 -1.21 4.20 -5.31
N GLU A 109 -0.92 3.85 -4.06
CA GLU A 109 -1.39 4.61 -2.93
C GLU A 109 -0.50 5.83 -2.72
N LEU A 110 -1.13 7.01 -2.63
CA LEU A 110 -0.46 8.25 -2.28
C LEU A 110 -0.86 8.68 -0.87
N LEU A 111 0.12 9.21 -0.16
CA LEU A 111 -0.01 9.78 1.18
C LEU A 111 0.13 11.30 1.10
N LEU A 112 -0.75 12.01 1.79
CA LEU A 112 -0.56 13.42 2.11
C LEU A 112 -0.07 13.52 3.55
N LEU A 113 1.10 14.12 3.75
CA LEU A 113 1.78 14.23 5.04
C LEU A 113 1.87 15.69 5.46
N ASN A 114 1.83 15.97 6.77
CA ASN A 114 2.22 17.30 7.29
C ASN A 114 3.75 17.40 7.44
N GLY A 115 4.23 18.57 7.89
CA GLY A 115 5.67 18.82 8.10
C GLY A 115 6.35 17.90 9.12
N ASP A 116 5.59 17.27 10.02
CA ASP A 116 6.08 16.32 11.02
C ASP A 116 6.03 14.86 10.50
N GLY A 117 5.62 14.63 9.26
CA GLY A 117 5.47 13.31 8.67
C GLY A 117 4.20 12.56 9.07
N LYS A 118 3.25 13.22 9.75
CA LYS A 118 1.96 12.61 10.09
C LYS A 118 1.07 12.52 8.86
N VAL A 119 0.43 11.36 8.65
CA VAL A 119 -0.52 11.14 7.55
C VAL A 119 -1.80 11.95 7.78
N LEU A 120 -2.11 12.84 6.84
CA LEU A 120 -3.33 13.66 6.77
C LEU A 120 -4.40 13.00 5.89
N ALA A 121 -3.97 12.32 4.83
CA ALA A 121 -4.83 11.55 3.94
C ALA A 121 -4.03 10.41 3.28
N ALA A 122 -4.74 9.32 2.94
CA ALA A 122 -4.17 8.19 2.19
C ALA A 122 -5.21 7.64 1.22
N GLN A 123 -4.85 7.52 -0.06
CA GLN A 123 -5.78 7.03 -1.09
C GLN A 123 -5.04 6.36 -2.24
N GLU A 124 -5.62 5.28 -2.77
CA GLU A 124 -5.18 4.66 -4.03
C GLU A 124 -5.63 5.51 -5.22
N PHE A 125 -4.71 5.79 -6.13
CA PHE A 125 -4.94 6.52 -7.38
C PHE A 125 -4.61 5.63 -8.58
N ASP A 126 -5.42 5.71 -9.61
CA ASP A 126 -5.09 5.17 -10.92
C ASP A 126 -4.23 6.20 -11.69
N LEU A 127 -2.90 6.04 -11.58
CA LEU A 127 -1.94 6.95 -12.21
C LEU A 127 -1.83 6.74 -13.73
N SER A 128 -2.48 5.73 -14.30
CA SER A 128 -2.55 5.57 -15.76
C SER A 128 -3.26 6.77 -16.42
N GLN A 129 -4.10 7.49 -15.67
CA GLN A 129 -4.76 8.71 -16.11
C GLN A 129 -3.79 9.86 -16.41
N LEU A 130 -2.56 9.84 -15.89
CA LEU A 130 -1.52 10.80 -16.27
C LEU A 130 -1.11 10.61 -17.73
N GLY A 131 -1.44 9.47 -18.36
CA GLY A 131 -0.99 9.08 -19.68
C GLY A 131 0.50 8.71 -19.71
N ALA A 132 1.06 8.58 -20.91
CA ALA A 132 2.48 8.36 -21.07
C ALA A 132 3.26 9.63 -20.67
N ILE A 133 4.13 9.50 -19.66
CA ILE A 133 5.04 10.55 -19.21
C ILE A 133 6.30 10.46 -20.09
N PRO A 134 6.70 11.52 -20.80
CA PRO A 134 7.93 11.52 -21.59
C PRO A 134 9.18 11.32 -20.73
N ALA A 135 10.30 10.97 -21.37
CA ALA A 135 11.59 10.95 -20.71
C ALA A 135 11.94 12.34 -20.12
N LEU A 136 12.56 12.37 -18.95
CA LEU A 136 13.04 13.59 -18.29
C LEU A 136 11.97 14.68 -18.16
N ALA A 137 10.76 14.30 -17.78
CA ALA A 137 9.61 15.20 -17.77
C ALA A 137 9.02 15.44 -16.39
N ASN A 138 8.37 16.60 -16.24
CA ASN A 138 7.45 16.88 -15.15
C ASN A 138 6.05 17.18 -15.70
N ARG A 139 5.03 16.55 -15.11
CA ARG A 139 3.64 16.69 -15.51
C ARG A 139 2.80 17.20 -14.36
N PRO A 140 2.17 18.37 -14.50
CA PRO A 140 1.24 18.85 -13.49
C PRO A 140 0.00 17.96 -13.47
N TRP A 141 -0.53 17.70 -12.26
CA TRP A 141 -1.73 16.91 -12.04
C TRP A 141 -2.49 17.37 -10.82
N VAL A 142 -3.79 17.02 -10.75
CA VAL A 142 -4.63 17.25 -9.59
C VAL A 142 -5.05 15.90 -9.01
N PHE A 143 -4.57 15.59 -7.82
CA PHE A 143 -4.91 14.38 -7.08
C PHE A 143 -6.08 14.68 -6.15
N LYS A 144 -7.25 14.13 -6.45
CA LYS A 144 -8.46 14.38 -5.68
C LYS A 144 -8.60 13.34 -4.58
N PHE A 145 -8.34 13.74 -3.34
CA PHE A 145 -8.59 12.92 -2.17
C PHE A 145 -10.06 13.02 -1.77
N ASP A 146 -10.73 11.88 -1.66
CA ASP A 146 -12.10 11.79 -1.17
C ASP A 146 -12.16 12.11 0.32
N LYS A 147 -13.22 12.75 0.78
CA LYS A 147 -13.41 13.08 2.21
C LYS A 147 -13.18 11.89 3.15
N LYS A 148 -13.62 10.69 2.76
CA LYS A 148 -13.45 9.45 3.54
C LYS A 148 -12.00 8.99 3.72
N SER A 149 -11.09 9.43 2.85
CA SER A 149 -9.65 9.11 2.90
C SER A 149 -8.84 10.15 3.67
N ILE A 150 -9.48 11.24 4.10
CA ILE A 150 -8.87 12.35 4.84
C ILE A 150 -9.09 12.12 6.33
N THR A 151 -8.01 12.11 7.10
CA THR A 151 -8.02 11.94 8.56
C THR A 151 -7.81 13.26 9.32
N ALA A 152 -7.32 14.29 8.63
CA ALA A 152 -7.14 15.61 9.21
C ALA A 152 -8.44 16.44 9.16
N GLU A 153 -8.57 17.38 10.09
CA GLU A 153 -9.73 18.26 10.18
C GLU A 153 -9.60 19.47 9.24
N GLU A 154 -8.38 19.96 9.01
CA GLU A 154 -8.11 21.16 8.23
C GLU A 154 -7.07 20.89 7.13
N VAL A 155 -7.20 21.66 6.04
CA VAL A 155 -6.22 21.67 4.94
C VAL A 155 -4.91 22.28 5.44
N PRO A 156 -3.75 21.64 5.25
CA PRO A 156 -2.47 22.23 5.61
C PRO A 156 -2.17 23.45 4.71
N VAL A 157 -1.73 24.55 5.32
CA VAL A 157 -1.45 25.79 4.60
C VAL A 157 -0.10 25.74 3.87
N GLU A 158 0.91 25.12 4.51
CA GLU A 158 2.29 25.00 4.00
C GLU A 158 2.99 23.78 4.63
N ASN A 159 4.18 23.48 4.14
CA ASN A 159 5.03 22.38 4.67
C ASN A 159 4.34 21.01 4.67
N TRP A 160 3.56 20.71 3.66
CA TRP A 160 2.97 19.41 3.42
C TRP A 160 3.68 18.68 2.28
N THR A 161 3.59 17.38 2.26
CA THR A 161 4.24 16.53 1.26
C THR A 161 3.23 15.55 0.67
N LEU A 162 3.15 15.49 -0.65
CA LEU A 162 2.49 14.37 -1.35
C LEU A 162 3.55 13.32 -1.67
N ALA A 163 3.36 12.09 -1.23
CA ALA A 163 4.36 11.03 -1.35
C ALA A 163 3.75 9.72 -1.86
N PHE A 164 4.55 8.91 -2.54
CA PHE A 164 4.20 7.51 -2.79
C PHE A 164 4.25 6.72 -1.49
N ASN A 165 3.26 5.88 -1.26
CA ASN A 165 3.37 4.85 -0.24
C ASN A 165 4.14 3.65 -0.82
N VAL A 166 5.47 3.71 -0.79
CA VAL A 166 6.32 2.65 -1.35
C VAL A 166 6.08 1.29 -0.69
N GLN A 167 5.65 1.27 0.57
CA GLN A 167 5.30 0.03 1.26
C GLN A 167 4.06 -0.67 0.67
N SER A 168 3.15 0.09 0.06
CA SER A 168 1.97 -0.48 -0.63
C SER A 168 2.34 -1.12 -1.97
N LEU A 169 3.52 -0.80 -2.51
CA LEU A 169 4.02 -1.31 -3.79
C LEU A 169 4.87 -2.58 -3.62
N VAL A 170 5.38 -2.83 -2.41
CA VAL A 170 6.10 -4.07 -2.11
C VAL A 170 5.14 -5.26 -2.24
N PRO A 171 5.45 -6.29 -3.03
CA PRO A 171 4.59 -7.46 -3.15
C PRO A 171 4.32 -8.10 -1.80
N HIS A 172 3.08 -8.53 -1.59
CA HIS A 172 2.70 -9.25 -0.37
C HIS A 172 3.54 -10.52 -0.24
N SER A 173 4.23 -10.70 0.87
CA SER A 173 5.24 -11.74 1.05
C SER A 173 4.99 -12.63 2.26
N LEU A 174 5.66 -13.78 2.29
CA LEU A 174 5.70 -14.68 3.44
C LEU A 174 6.66 -14.11 4.50
N ASP A 175 6.20 -14.03 5.77
CA ASP A 175 7.03 -13.67 6.93
C ASP A 175 7.13 -14.88 7.86
N LEU A 176 8.27 -15.57 7.85
CA LEU A 176 8.54 -16.69 8.76
C LEU A 176 9.17 -16.19 10.04
N ASP A 177 8.69 -16.67 11.19
CA ASP A 177 9.43 -16.54 12.44
C ASP A 177 10.71 -17.37 12.39
N ALA A 178 11.74 -16.95 13.15
CA ALA A 178 13.02 -17.64 13.21
C ALA A 178 12.87 -19.14 13.49
N ALA A 179 11.98 -19.51 14.41
CA ALA A 179 11.73 -20.91 14.74
C ALA A 179 11.16 -21.74 13.57
N TRP A 180 10.32 -21.11 12.73
CA TRP A 180 9.81 -21.75 11.52
C TRP A 180 10.88 -21.79 10.43
N ASP A 181 11.64 -20.71 10.29
CA ASP A 181 12.69 -20.60 9.28
C ASP A 181 13.81 -21.63 9.53
N GLU A 182 14.20 -21.86 10.77
CA GLU A 182 15.18 -22.86 11.15
C GLU A 182 14.65 -24.31 11.04
N ALA A 183 13.37 -24.53 11.36
CA ALA A 183 12.78 -25.87 11.41
C ALA A 183 12.32 -26.41 10.06
N LEU A 184 11.98 -25.54 9.09
CA LEU A 184 11.40 -25.95 7.82
C LEU A 184 12.49 -26.19 6.76
N PRO A 185 12.43 -27.35 6.03
CA PRO A 185 13.23 -27.56 4.83
C PRO A 185 12.88 -26.50 3.74
N GLU A 186 13.85 -26.16 2.90
CA GLU A 186 13.68 -25.17 1.82
C GLU A 186 12.50 -25.51 0.88
N GLU A 187 12.25 -26.79 0.61
CA GLU A 187 11.10 -27.20 -0.20
C GLU A 187 9.77 -26.76 0.42
N GLN A 188 9.64 -26.90 1.74
CA GLN A 188 8.41 -26.48 2.44
C GLN A 188 8.29 -24.95 2.53
N LYS A 189 9.40 -24.23 2.71
CA LYS A 189 9.41 -22.76 2.63
C LYS A 189 8.95 -22.29 1.26
N ASN A 190 9.47 -22.88 0.20
CA ASN A 190 9.07 -22.59 -1.17
C ASN A 190 7.59 -22.91 -1.45
N ALA A 191 7.08 -24.01 -0.89
CA ALA A 191 5.66 -24.34 -0.98
C ALA A 191 4.78 -23.30 -0.28
N LEU A 192 5.12 -22.87 0.95
CA LEU A 192 4.42 -21.82 1.67
C LEU A 192 4.45 -20.48 0.90
N ASN A 193 5.62 -20.11 0.36
CA ASN A 193 5.76 -18.89 -0.44
C ASN A 193 4.90 -18.95 -1.71
N SER A 194 4.85 -20.11 -2.38
CA SER A 194 3.99 -20.32 -3.54
C SER A 194 2.51 -20.21 -3.19
N ILE A 195 2.09 -20.75 -2.03
CA ILE A 195 0.71 -20.59 -1.57
C ILE A 195 0.41 -19.09 -1.37
N VAL A 196 1.25 -18.35 -0.63
CA VAL A 196 1.04 -16.92 -0.36
C VAL A 196 0.93 -16.10 -1.64
N LYS A 197 1.79 -16.36 -2.63
CA LYS A 197 1.75 -15.67 -3.94
C LYS A 197 0.47 -15.92 -4.73
N ASN A 198 -0.18 -17.08 -4.53
CA ASN A 198 -1.41 -17.46 -5.25
C ASN A 198 -2.69 -17.15 -4.46
N LEU A 199 -2.59 -16.64 -3.22
CA LEU A 199 -3.77 -16.21 -2.48
C LEU A 199 -4.39 -14.96 -3.14
N PRO A 200 -5.72 -14.79 -3.04
CA PRO A 200 -6.37 -13.55 -3.46
C PRO A 200 -5.72 -12.34 -2.80
N ALA A 201 -5.57 -11.25 -3.56
CA ALA A 201 -5.06 -10.00 -3.00
C ALA A 201 -5.95 -9.51 -1.86
N LEU A 202 -5.32 -8.94 -0.82
CA LEU A 202 -6.04 -8.26 0.25
C LEU A 202 -6.49 -6.88 -0.22
N ASN A 203 -7.63 -6.42 0.31
CA ASN A 203 -7.97 -5.01 0.19
C ASN A 203 -6.98 -4.17 1.03
N PRO A 204 -6.77 -2.89 0.70
CA PRO A 204 -5.97 -2.00 1.51
C PRO A 204 -6.43 -2.00 2.97
N ARG A 205 -5.49 -2.19 3.90
CA ARG A 205 -5.73 -2.27 5.36
C ARG A 205 -6.59 -3.43 5.83
N GLU A 206 -6.78 -4.45 5.02
CA GLU A 206 -7.47 -5.67 5.43
C GLU A 206 -6.53 -6.55 6.27
N VAL A 207 -7.05 -7.07 7.38
CA VAL A 207 -6.43 -8.19 8.12
C VAL A 207 -7.29 -9.42 7.89
N ASN A 208 -6.69 -10.50 7.44
CA ASN A 208 -7.40 -11.70 7.02
C ASN A 208 -6.75 -12.96 7.63
N ILE A 209 -7.57 -13.96 7.91
CA ILE A 209 -7.13 -15.28 8.34
C ILE A 209 -7.46 -16.27 7.24
N THR A 210 -6.44 -16.96 6.72
CA THR A 210 -6.61 -17.95 5.65
C THR A 210 -6.01 -19.28 6.06
N GLY A 211 -6.85 -20.32 6.16
CA GLY A 211 -6.39 -21.69 6.46
C GLY A 211 -5.61 -22.29 5.29
N PHE A 212 -4.52 -23.01 5.58
CA PHE A 212 -3.76 -23.73 4.56
C PHE A 212 -3.52 -25.21 4.90
N GLN A 213 -3.53 -25.59 6.17
CA GLN A 213 -3.39 -26.98 6.58
C GLN A 213 -4.19 -27.27 7.84
N SER A 214 -4.91 -28.38 7.89
CA SER A 214 -5.56 -28.86 9.11
C SER A 214 -5.42 -30.37 9.23
N LYS A 215 -5.25 -30.85 10.47
CA LYS A 215 -5.17 -32.27 10.77
C LYS A 215 -5.59 -32.57 12.20
N LEU A 216 -6.14 -33.75 12.43
CA LEU A 216 -6.27 -34.30 13.77
C LEU A 216 -4.94 -34.92 14.20
N THR A 217 -4.49 -34.63 15.41
CA THR A 217 -3.30 -35.24 16.02
C THR A 217 -3.63 -36.65 16.47
N LYS A 218 -2.62 -37.43 16.84
CA LYS A 218 -2.82 -38.78 17.39
C LYS A 218 -3.63 -38.80 18.69
N GLU A 219 -3.58 -37.69 19.44
CA GLU A 219 -4.34 -37.48 20.68
C GLU A 219 -5.78 -36.99 20.40
N GLY A 220 -6.14 -36.76 19.14
CA GLY A 220 -7.47 -36.27 18.73
C GLY A 220 -7.61 -34.76 18.75
N ASN A 221 -6.56 -33.99 19.04
CA ASN A 221 -6.60 -32.54 18.96
C ASN A 221 -6.65 -32.07 17.51
N LEU A 222 -7.32 -30.94 17.25
CA LEU A 222 -7.30 -30.32 15.92
C LEU A 222 -6.15 -29.30 15.83
N ALA A 223 -5.17 -29.57 14.97
CA ALA A 223 -4.15 -28.61 14.59
C ALA A 223 -4.62 -27.90 13.31
N ALA A 224 -4.84 -26.58 13.41
CA ALA A 224 -5.25 -25.71 12.30
C ALA A 224 -4.13 -24.71 12.01
N SER A 225 -3.49 -24.85 10.87
CA SER A 225 -2.44 -23.93 10.40
C SER A 225 -3.05 -22.90 9.45
N VAL A 226 -2.83 -21.64 9.76
CA VAL A 226 -3.39 -20.51 9.03
C VAL A 226 -2.32 -19.50 8.68
N PHE A 227 -2.53 -18.71 7.65
CA PHE A 227 -1.84 -17.45 7.46
C PHE A 227 -2.61 -16.33 8.15
N ILE A 228 -1.94 -15.58 9.02
CA ILE A 228 -2.40 -14.28 9.51
C ILE A 228 -1.87 -13.26 8.52
N ARG A 229 -2.77 -12.68 7.74
CA ARG A 229 -2.43 -11.82 6.61
C ARG A 229 -2.66 -10.37 6.96
N ASN A 230 -1.61 -9.57 6.86
CA ASN A 230 -1.65 -8.13 7.13
C ASN A 230 -1.55 -7.33 5.82
N GLY A 231 -2.66 -6.76 5.36
CA GLY A 231 -2.71 -5.85 4.21
C GLY A 231 -2.50 -4.37 4.57
N HIS A 232 -2.09 -4.08 5.82
CA HIS A 232 -1.68 -2.73 6.21
C HIS A 232 -0.25 -2.45 5.76
N THR A 233 0.05 -1.18 5.57
CA THR A 233 1.40 -0.65 5.34
C THR A 233 2.20 -0.48 6.65
N GLN A 234 1.60 -0.85 7.78
CA GLN A 234 2.21 -0.82 9.11
C GLN A 234 2.19 -2.22 9.74
N HIS A 235 3.16 -2.49 10.59
CA HIS A 235 3.16 -3.70 11.40
C HIS A 235 1.95 -3.70 12.34
N ILE A 236 1.35 -4.87 12.57
CA ILE A 236 0.29 -5.06 13.56
C ILE A 236 0.77 -5.98 14.67
N GLN A 237 0.35 -5.71 15.89
CA GLN A 237 0.57 -6.58 17.04
C GLN A 237 -0.76 -7.19 17.45
N LEU A 238 -0.77 -8.51 17.63
CA LEU A 238 -1.95 -9.26 18.04
C LEU A 238 -1.70 -9.84 19.42
N GLU A 239 -2.44 -9.34 20.42
CA GLU A 239 -2.40 -9.87 21.80
C GLU A 239 -3.28 -11.12 21.92
N LYS A 240 -4.41 -11.10 21.24
CA LYS A 240 -5.42 -12.15 21.32
C LYS A 240 -6.10 -12.36 19.98
N LEU A 241 -6.33 -13.62 19.62
CA LEU A 241 -7.06 -13.98 18.41
C LEU A 241 -8.20 -14.95 18.71
N PRO A 242 -9.44 -14.52 18.63
CA PRO A 242 -10.57 -15.44 18.59
C PRO A 242 -10.62 -16.12 17.22
N LEU A 243 -10.77 -17.45 17.20
CA LEU A 243 -10.77 -18.22 15.97
C LEU A 243 -11.87 -19.29 16.01
N GLU A 244 -12.62 -19.40 14.93
CA GLU A 244 -13.52 -20.54 14.71
C GLU A 244 -13.10 -21.31 13.47
N VAL A 245 -13.28 -22.62 13.51
CA VAL A 245 -12.99 -23.53 12.41
C VAL A 245 -14.30 -24.19 11.98
N LEU A 246 -14.56 -24.15 10.68
CA LEU A 246 -15.72 -24.73 10.02
C LEU A 246 -15.28 -25.89 9.12
N ASP A 247 -16.10 -26.94 9.05
CA ASP A 247 -15.91 -28.07 8.15
C ASP A 247 -16.34 -27.76 6.70
N ALA A 248 -16.19 -28.72 5.81
CA ALA A 248 -16.57 -28.60 4.40
C ALA A 248 -18.04 -28.27 4.16
N THR A 249 -18.93 -28.57 5.13
CA THR A 249 -20.38 -28.26 5.09
C THR A 249 -20.72 -26.89 5.68
N GLY A 250 -19.72 -26.18 6.24
CA GLY A 250 -19.91 -24.91 6.93
C GLY A 250 -20.34 -25.06 8.40
N LYS A 251 -20.34 -26.28 8.96
CA LYS A 251 -20.61 -26.49 10.37
C LYS A 251 -19.40 -26.16 11.22
N GLN A 252 -19.63 -25.56 12.37
CA GLN A 252 -18.57 -25.21 13.32
C GLN A 252 -17.99 -26.47 13.98
N ILE A 253 -16.71 -26.75 13.70
CA ILE A 253 -15.95 -27.81 14.34
C ILE A 253 -15.56 -27.38 15.75
N VAL A 254 -15.03 -26.15 15.88
CA VAL A 254 -14.50 -25.62 17.14
C VAL A 254 -14.46 -24.10 17.11
N THR A 255 -14.50 -23.49 18.28
CA THR A 255 -14.16 -22.08 18.49
C THR A 255 -13.32 -21.96 19.74
N GLY A 256 -12.38 -21.03 19.71
CA GLY A 256 -11.47 -20.76 20.83
C GLY A 256 -10.88 -19.37 20.73
N SER A 257 -10.19 -18.94 21.77
CA SER A 257 -9.47 -17.68 21.79
C SER A 257 -8.06 -17.92 22.31
N PHE A 258 -7.07 -17.46 21.57
CA PHE A 258 -5.66 -17.70 21.84
C PHE A 258 -4.98 -16.40 22.25
N ASN A 259 -4.18 -16.45 23.32
CA ASN A 259 -3.25 -15.38 23.66
C ASN A 259 -2.01 -15.55 22.79
N LEU A 260 -1.56 -14.48 22.16
CA LEU A 260 -0.48 -14.49 21.15
C LEU A 260 0.78 -13.77 21.62
N ASP A 261 0.86 -13.38 22.90
CA ASP A 261 2.02 -12.73 23.53
C ASP A 261 2.63 -11.61 22.67
N ASN A 262 1.77 -10.73 22.14
CA ASN A 262 2.12 -9.63 21.22
C ASN A 262 2.73 -10.11 19.89
N LEU A 263 2.13 -11.10 19.27
CA LEU A 263 2.56 -11.58 17.94
C LEU A 263 2.64 -10.43 16.93
N LEU A 264 3.86 -10.16 16.46
CA LEU A 264 4.11 -9.16 15.42
C LEU A 264 3.87 -9.78 14.05
N VAL A 265 2.96 -9.18 13.27
CA VAL A 265 2.78 -9.47 11.83
C VAL A 265 3.23 -8.26 11.04
N LYS A 266 4.30 -8.40 10.26
CA LYS A 266 4.90 -7.29 9.51
C LYS A 266 3.93 -6.71 8.49
N ALA A 267 4.18 -5.46 8.10
CA ALA A 267 3.43 -4.78 7.04
C ALA A 267 3.46 -5.59 5.75
N ASN A 268 2.31 -5.69 5.09
CA ASN A 268 2.13 -6.35 3.81
C ASN A 268 2.69 -7.79 3.74
N THR A 269 2.47 -8.57 4.82
CA THR A 269 2.94 -9.96 4.90
C THR A 269 1.87 -10.96 5.33
N SER A 270 2.13 -12.23 5.03
CA SER A 270 1.42 -13.40 5.56
C SER A 270 2.32 -14.15 6.53
N LYS A 271 1.93 -14.23 7.80
CA LYS A 271 2.63 -14.98 8.83
C LYS A 271 1.93 -16.31 9.08
N PRO A 272 2.59 -17.47 8.87
CA PRO A 272 2.02 -18.76 9.20
C PRO A 272 1.98 -18.96 10.72
N TRP A 273 0.90 -19.52 11.21
CA TRP A 273 0.69 -19.85 12.60
C TRP A 273 -0.16 -21.09 12.76
N THR A 274 0.16 -21.94 13.75
CA THR A 274 -0.62 -23.16 14.01
C THR A 274 -1.32 -23.05 15.36
N PHE A 275 -2.63 -23.20 15.34
CA PHE A 275 -3.49 -23.25 16.52
C PHE A 275 -3.85 -24.71 16.84
N ILE A 276 -3.69 -25.10 18.10
CA ILE A 276 -4.05 -26.44 18.56
C ILE A 276 -5.29 -26.33 19.43
N PHE A 277 -6.37 -26.95 19.01
CA PHE A 277 -7.60 -27.04 19.77
C PHE A 277 -7.70 -28.43 20.43
N PRO A 278 -7.81 -28.49 21.76
CA PRO A 278 -8.02 -29.75 22.48
C PRO A 278 -9.26 -30.48 21.97
N LYS A 279 -9.21 -31.81 21.92
CA LYS A 279 -10.32 -32.64 21.44
C LYS A 279 -11.64 -32.39 22.18
N GLU A 280 -11.55 -32.04 23.46
CA GLU A 280 -12.72 -31.75 24.31
C GLU A 280 -13.50 -30.50 23.86
N MET A 281 -12.86 -29.64 23.08
CA MET A 281 -13.49 -28.44 22.49
C MET A 281 -14.18 -28.72 21.16
N LEU A 282 -13.91 -29.87 20.54
CA LEU A 282 -14.46 -30.22 19.24
C LEU A 282 -15.96 -30.56 19.37
N LYS A 283 -16.78 -29.93 18.55
CA LYS A 283 -18.23 -30.17 18.47
C LYS A 283 -18.62 -31.33 17.55
N ILE A 284 -17.65 -31.79 16.75
CA ILE A 284 -17.79 -32.86 15.75
C ILE A 284 -16.59 -33.80 15.95
N GLU A 285 -16.85 -35.08 16.17
CA GLU A 285 -15.80 -36.07 16.42
C GLU A 285 -14.97 -36.37 15.15
N GLU A 286 -15.63 -36.49 14.00
CA GLU A 286 -15.01 -36.75 12.71
C GLU A 286 -15.40 -35.62 11.71
N PRO A 287 -14.73 -34.45 11.77
CA PRO A 287 -15.03 -33.35 10.88
C PRO A 287 -14.48 -33.63 9.47
N ASP A 288 -15.23 -33.21 8.46
CA ASP A 288 -14.75 -33.20 7.07
C ASP A 288 -13.78 -32.03 6.84
N LEU A 289 -12.49 -32.34 6.88
CA LEU A 289 -11.41 -31.36 6.69
C LEU A 289 -11.00 -31.19 5.22
N SER A 290 -11.69 -31.78 4.25
CA SER A 290 -11.36 -31.68 2.83
C SER A 290 -11.45 -30.24 2.29
N ARG A 291 -12.39 -29.45 2.82
CA ARG A 291 -12.56 -28.01 2.57
C ARG A 291 -12.97 -27.31 3.87
N TRP A 292 -12.02 -26.97 4.67
CA TRP A 292 -12.26 -26.30 5.94
C TRP A 292 -12.01 -24.80 5.84
N THR A 293 -12.55 -24.03 6.78
CA THR A 293 -12.35 -22.57 6.84
C THR A 293 -12.03 -22.17 8.27
N ALA A 294 -11.03 -21.32 8.43
CA ALA A 294 -10.76 -20.61 9.68
C ALA A 294 -11.12 -19.13 9.52
N ARG A 295 -11.77 -18.56 10.54
CA ARG A 295 -12.13 -17.14 10.54
C ARG A 295 -12.29 -16.61 11.96
N VAL A 296 -12.28 -15.30 12.10
CA VAL A 296 -12.68 -14.62 13.34
C VAL A 296 -14.20 -14.78 13.49
N PRO A 297 -14.70 -15.23 14.65
CA PRO A 297 -16.15 -15.30 14.91
C PRO A 297 -16.81 -13.92 14.73
N LYS A 298 -18.01 -13.91 14.19
CA LYS A 298 -18.81 -12.68 14.04
C LYS A 298 -19.39 -12.22 15.36
#